data_b346beed15c5780828e47b44e9f7d7a8
#
_entry.id   b346beed15c5780828e47b44e9f7d7a8
#
_cell.length_a   1.000
_cell.length_b   1.000
_cell.length_c   1.000
_cell.angle_alpha   90.00
_cell.angle_beta   90.00
_cell.angle_gamma   90.00
#
_symmetry.space_group_name_H-M   'P 1'
#
loop_
_entity.id
_entity.type
_entity.pdbx_description
1 polymer ?
#
loop_
_entity_poly.entity_id
_entity_poly.type
_entity_poly.pdbx_seq_one_letter_code
_entity_poly.pdbx_strand_id
1 'polypeptide(L)'
;LYSFFGKKCIEYPLERAIDEDKLTPYKYYPILVYLSELELESYEQLSYEMSKCMIKDKHGKYKLNKRGEILALKRSRVVAGAMQKLEALKREITPYKDDNNILVYCGATRVIDDSDTSSDDENDIRQIEAVTKILGNELNMSVARFTSEENMEERALIKEHFQDGGKLQAIVAIKCLDEGVNIPGIRTAFILAS
;
A
#
# COMPACT_ATOMS: atom_id res chain seq x y z
N LEU A 1 14.50 22.55 -5.32
CA LEU A 1 13.18 23.19 -5.49
C LEU A 1 13.24 24.68 -5.11
N TYR A 2 13.66 25.07 -3.90
CA TYR A 2 13.71 26.49 -3.47
C TYR A 2 14.65 27.37 -4.29
N SER A 3 15.73 26.82 -4.85
CA SER A 3 16.65 27.56 -5.72
C SER A 3 16.04 27.93 -7.06
N PHE A 4 15.00 27.19 -7.49
CA PHE A 4 14.32 27.40 -8.76
C PHE A 4 12.99 28.15 -8.61
N PHE A 5 12.16 27.73 -7.65
CA PHE A 5 10.81 28.26 -7.45
C PHE A 5 10.73 29.41 -6.42
N GLY A 6 11.83 29.72 -5.72
CA GLY A 6 11.82 30.74 -4.67
C GLY A 6 11.29 30.22 -3.33
N LYS A 7 10.87 31.12 -2.46
CA LYS A 7 10.36 30.80 -1.13
C LYS A 7 8.97 30.17 -1.20
N LYS A 8 8.66 29.32 -0.21
CA LYS A 8 7.32 28.74 -0.01
C LYS A 8 6.28 29.87 0.09
N CYS A 9 5.31 29.88 -0.80
CA CYS A 9 4.29 30.94 -0.85
C CYS A 9 3.17 30.70 0.17
N ILE A 10 2.77 29.42 0.37
CA ILE A 10 1.68 29.04 1.27
C ILE A 10 1.98 27.69 1.89
N GLU A 11 1.52 27.48 3.10
CA GLU A 11 1.46 26.21 3.80
C GLU A 11 0.03 25.97 4.25
N TYR A 12 -0.50 24.80 3.85
CA TYR A 12 -1.85 24.38 4.21
C TYR A 12 -1.75 23.01 4.85
N PRO A 13 -1.54 22.95 6.19
CA PRO A 13 -1.37 21.69 6.90
C PRO A 13 -2.66 20.88 6.95
N LEU A 14 -2.52 19.58 7.17
CA LEU A 14 -3.62 18.62 7.19
C LEU A 14 -4.68 18.95 8.25
N GLU A 15 -4.23 19.33 9.45
CA GLU A 15 -5.11 19.72 10.55
C GLU A 15 -6.03 20.87 10.14
N ARG A 16 -5.46 21.91 9.53
CA ARG A 16 -6.23 23.05 9.04
C ARG A 16 -7.24 22.65 7.97
N ALA A 17 -6.87 21.72 7.07
CA ALA A 17 -7.77 21.24 6.04
C ALA A 17 -8.96 20.46 6.62
N ILE A 18 -8.76 19.75 7.73
CA ILE A 18 -9.81 19.05 8.46
C ILE A 18 -10.69 20.05 9.22
N ASP A 19 -10.09 21.03 9.93
CA ASP A 19 -10.81 22.04 10.69
C ASP A 19 -11.68 22.94 9.79
N GLU A 20 -11.27 23.17 8.56
CA GLU A 20 -12.00 23.94 7.54
C GLU A 20 -12.96 23.07 6.69
N ASP A 21 -13.26 21.83 7.10
CA ASP A 21 -14.14 20.87 6.38
C ASP A 21 -13.74 20.61 4.91
N LYS A 22 -12.43 20.77 4.60
CA LYS A 22 -11.89 20.44 3.27
C LYS A 22 -11.49 18.98 3.15
N LEU A 23 -11.18 18.35 4.29
CA LEU A 23 -10.87 16.93 4.40
C LEU A 23 -11.70 16.29 5.51
N THR A 24 -12.08 15.04 5.28
CA THR A 24 -12.85 14.25 6.25
C THR A 24 -11.99 13.93 7.48
N PRO A 25 -12.47 14.16 8.71
CA PRO A 25 -11.80 13.70 9.91
C PRO A 25 -11.65 12.18 9.90
N TYR A 26 -10.50 11.67 10.35
CA TYR A 26 -10.27 10.24 10.44
C TYR A 26 -9.59 9.88 11.77
N LYS A 27 -9.74 8.60 12.15
CA LYS A 27 -9.01 7.98 13.25
C LYS A 27 -8.03 6.98 12.69
N TYR A 28 -6.79 7.04 13.14
CA TYR A 28 -5.73 6.14 12.70
C TYR A 28 -5.37 5.17 13.83
N TYR A 29 -5.40 3.87 13.51
CA TYR A 29 -5.09 2.78 14.44
C TYR A 29 -3.93 1.95 13.87
N PRO A 30 -2.69 2.12 14.35
CA PRO A 30 -1.58 1.30 13.91
C PRO A 30 -1.70 -0.11 14.50
N ILE A 31 -1.63 -1.12 13.63
CA ILE A 31 -1.61 -2.54 14.01
C ILE A 31 -0.19 -3.06 13.83
N LEU A 32 0.44 -3.44 14.92
CA LEU A 32 1.79 -4.01 14.88
C LEU A 32 1.72 -5.48 14.46
N VAL A 33 2.53 -5.83 13.47
CA VAL A 33 2.76 -7.20 13.02
C VAL A 33 4.26 -7.48 13.01
N TYR A 34 4.63 -8.74 13.18
CA TYR A 34 6.02 -9.16 13.22
C TYR A 34 6.34 -9.98 11.98
N LEU A 35 7.61 -9.99 11.59
CA LEU A 35 8.11 -10.91 10.59
C LEU A 35 8.17 -12.33 11.20
N SER A 36 7.88 -13.35 10.41
CA SER A 36 8.16 -14.73 10.78
C SER A 36 9.69 -14.95 10.90
N GLU A 37 10.10 -16.05 11.50
CA GLU A 37 11.54 -16.36 11.66
C GLU A 37 12.28 -16.34 10.32
N LEU A 38 11.72 -16.95 9.27
CA LEU A 38 12.31 -16.99 7.93
C LEU A 38 12.35 -15.61 7.27
N GLU A 39 11.31 -14.81 7.45
CA GLU A 39 11.26 -13.44 6.93
C GLU A 39 12.26 -12.55 7.66
N LEU A 40 12.40 -12.71 8.97
CA LEU A 40 13.35 -11.98 9.79
C LEU A 40 14.79 -12.33 9.38
N GLU A 41 15.11 -13.60 9.21
CA GLU A 41 16.42 -14.06 8.73
C GLU A 41 16.77 -13.43 7.36
N SER A 42 15.82 -13.48 6.42
CA SER A 42 15.99 -12.83 5.12
C SER A 42 16.20 -11.33 5.23
N TYR A 43 15.45 -10.65 6.10
CA TYR A 43 15.57 -9.22 6.34
C TYR A 43 16.94 -8.85 6.93
N GLU A 44 17.42 -9.63 7.89
CA GLU A 44 18.72 -9.44 8.54
C GLU A 44 19.87 -9.68 7.55
N GLN A 45 19.81 -10.75 6.75
CA GLN A 45 20.80 -11.04 5.72
C GLN A 45 20.89 -9.92 4.69
N LEU A 46 19.74 -9.46 4.16
CA LEU A 46 19.69 -8.35 3.20
C LEU A 46 20.23 -7.05 3.83
N SER A 47 19.91 -6.78 5.09
CA SER A 47 20.42 -5.63 5.83
C SER A 47 21.94 -5.67 6.01
N TYR A 48 22.50 -6.85 6.31
CA TYR A 48 23.93 -7.05 6.43
C TYR A 48 24.63 -6.85 5.08
N GLU A 49 24.12 -7.43 4.00
CA GLU A 49 24.71 -7.24 2.68
C GLU A 49 24.60 -5.78 2.20
N MET A 50 23.50 -5.12 2.49
CA MET A 50 23.28 -3.71 2.17
C MET A 50 24.30 -2.81 2.91
N SER A 51 24.65 -3.14 4.16
CA SER A 51 25.64 -2.38 4.93
C SER A 51 27.03 -2.34 4.26
N LYS A 52 27.39 -3.39 3.51
CA LYS A 52 28.64 -3.46 2.74
C LYS A 52 28.62 -2.62 1.46
N CYS A 53 27.46 -2.16 1.04
CA CYS A 53 27.25 -1.38 -0.18
C CYS A 53 27.27 0.14 0.06
N MET A 54 27.66 0.58 1.25
CA MET A 54 27.75 2.00 1.59
C MET A 54 28.99 2.63 0.96
N ILE A 55 28.79 3.74 0.24
CA ILE A 55 29.85 4.55 -0.36
C ILE A 55 29.71 6.00 0.07
N LYS A 56 30.82 6.75 0.06
CA LYS A 56 30.79 8.20 0.26
C LYS A 56 30.53 8.92 -1.05
N ASP A 57 29.63 9.86 -1.06
CA ASP A 57 29.41 10.76 -2.19
C ASP A 57 30.49 11.87 -2.25
N LYS A 58 30.38 12.74 -3.25
CA LYS A 58 31.31 13.88 -3.45
C LYS A 58 31.31 14.89 -2.29
N HIS A 59 30.29 14.86 -1.44
CA HIS A 59 30.12 15.73 -0.28
C HIS A 59 30.44 15.03 1.04
N GLY A 60 30.99 13.80 0.98
CA GLY A 60 31.34 13.01 2.15
C GLY A 60 30.15 12.34 2.86
N LYS A 61 28.93 12.43 2.32
CA LYS A 61 27.74 11.74 2.86
C LYS A 61 27.72 10.29 2.40
N TYR A 62 27.34 9.40 3.32
CA TYR A 62 27.14 8.00 2.99
C TYR A 62 25.85 7.81 2.18
N LYS A 63 25.95 7.01 1.13
CA LYS A 63 24.82 6.56 0.31
C LYS A 63 25.03 5.11 -0.13
N LEU A 64 23.98 4.45 -0.55
CA LEU A 64 24.05 3.13 -1.16
C LEU A 64 24.59 3.27 -2.61
N ASN A 65 25.37 2.28 -3.04
CA ASN A 65 25.65 2.09 -4.45
C ASN A 65 24.46 1.37 -5.13
N LYS A 66 24.48 1.20 -6.46
CA LYS A 66 23.39 0.53 -7.21
C LYS A 66 23.02 -0.85 -6.64
N ARG A 67 24.00 -1.67 -6.27
CA ARG A 67 23.74 -2.97 -5.65
C ARG A 67 23.02 -2.81 -4.31
N GLY A 68 23.44 -1.84 -3.49
CA GLY A 68 22.79 -1.55 -2.21
C GLY A 68 21.35 -1.05 -2.36
N GLU A 69 21.05 -0.28 -3.41
CA GLU A 69 19.68 0.16 -3.73
C GLU A 69 18.78 -1.05 -4.07
N ILE A 70 19.27 -2.00 -4.87
CA ILE A 70 18.56 -3.24 -5.18
C ILE A 70 18.31 -4.06 -3.90
N LEU A 71 19.32 -4.20 -3.04
CA LEU A 71 19.17 -4.90 -1.77
C LEU A 71 18.17 -4.22 -0.83
N ALA A 72 18.14 -2.88 -0.82
CA ALA A 72 17.17 -2.11 -0.06
C ALA A 72 15.73 -2.35 -0.56
N LEU A 73 15.53 -2.44 -1.88
CA LEU A 73 14.25 -2.81 -2.47
C LEU A 73 13.85 -4.24 -2.06
N LYS A 74 14.75 -5.21 -2.19
CA LYS A 74 14.46 -6.60 -1.76
C LYS A 74 14.08 -6.67 -0.29
N ARG A 75 14.78 -5.94 0.57
CA ARG A 75 14.47 -5.86 2.00
C ARG A 75 13.09 -5.23 2.26
N SER A 76 12.76 -4.15 1.55
CA SER A 76 11.44 -3.51 1.63
C SER A 76 10.31 -4.46 1.24
N ARG A 77 10.54 -5.35 0.26
CA ARG A 77 9.57 -6.37 -0.16
C ARG A 77 9.29 -7.41 0.92
N VAL A 78 10.30 -7.85 1.67
CA VAL A 78 10.10 -8.76 2.81
C VAL A 78 9.10 -8.15 3.79
N VAL A 79 9.26 -6.86 4.12
CA VAL A 79 8.34 -6.15 5.02
C VAL A 79 6.96 -5.96 4.40
N ALA A 80 6.90 -5.58 3.12
CA ALA A 80 5.63 -5.35 2.43
C ALA A 80 4.80 -6.64 2.31
N GLY A 81 5.47 -7.78 2.05
CA GLY A 81 4.84 -9.09 1.87
C GLY A 81 4.66 -9.91 3.14
N ALA A 82 4.97 -9.37 4.33
CA ALA A 82 4.92 -10.12 5.59
C ALA A 82 3.59 -10.86 5.80
N MET A 83 3.67 -12.17 6.00
CA MET A 83 2.52 -13.07 6.10
C MET A 83 1.57 -12.70 7.24
N GLN A 84 2.09 -12.24 8.36
CA GLN A 84 1.27 -11.83 9.49
C GLN A 84 0.35 -10.63 9.20
N LYS A 85 0.61 -9.86 8.13
CA LYS A 85 -0.31 -8.79 7.69
C LYS A 85 -1.66 -9.33 7.26
N LEU A 86 -1.69 -10.49 6.59
CA LEU A 86 -2.93 -11.13 6.15
C LEU A 86 -3.74 -11.65 7.33
N GLU A 87 -3.09 -12.27 8.31
CA GLU A 87 -3.73 -12.72 9.54
C GLU A 87 -4.27 -11.54 10.37
N ALA A 88 -3.49 -10.47 10.49
CA ALA A 88 -3.93 -9.25 11.14
C ALA A 88 -5.12 -8.63 10.40
N LEU A 89 -5.07 -8.52 9.06
CA LEU A 89 -6.19 -8.04 8.26
C LEU A 89 -7.45 -8.87 8.55
N LYS A 90 -7.37 -10.19 8.48
CA LYS A 90 -8.51 -11.07 8.72
C LYS A 90 -9.13 -10.84 10.09
N ARG A 91 -8.31 -10.74 11.13
CA ARG A 91 -8.76 -10.47 12.49
C ARG A 91 -9.46 -9.11 12.61
N GLU A 92 -8.83 -8.06 12.09
CA GLU A 92 -9.31 -6.69 12.23
C GLU A 92 -10.51 -6.36 11.34
N ILE A 93 -10.65 -7.01 10.17
CA ILE A 93 -11.77 -6.77 9.26
C ILE A 93 -13.01 -7.60 9.60
N THR A 94 -12.86 -8.72 10.31
CA THR A 94 -13.98 -9.61 10.66
C THR A 94 -15.15 -8.90 11.35
N PRO A 95 -14.95 -7.95 12.28
CA PRO A 95 -16.05 -7.18 12.87
C PRO A 95 -16.84 -6.32 11.86
N TYR A 96 -16.26 -6.03 10.70
CA TYR A 96 -16.82 -5.18 9.63
C TYR A 96 -17.37 -5.99 8.46
N LYS A 97 -17.46 -7.33 8.55
CA LYS A 97 -17.85 -8.21 7.44
C LYS A 97 -19.25 -7.90 6.87
N ASP A 98 -20.13 -7.34 7.68
CA ASP A 98 -21.50 -6.96 7.29
C ASP A 98 -21.62 -5.45 6.94
N ASP A 99 -20.50 -4.70 7.04
CA ASP A 99 -20.42 -3.29 6.70
C ASP A 99 -20.14 -3.09 5.20
N ASN A 100 -20.36 -1.86 4.75
CA ASN A 100 -20.10 -1.42 3.39
C ASN A 100 -19.06 -0.30 3.37
N ASN A 101 -18.60 0.06 2.18
CA ASN A 101 -17.68 1.17 1.94
C ASN A 101 -16.30 0.96 2.58
N ILE A 102 -15.78 -0.26 2.48
CA ILE A 102 -14.48 -0.68 2.99
C ILE A 102 -13.44 -0.63 1.86
N LEU A 103 -12.32 -0.01 2.13
CA LEU A 103 -11.13 -0.05 1.28
C LEU A 103 -10.06 -0.93 1.92
N VAL A 104 -9.49 -1.86 1.15
CA VAL A 104 -8.25 -2.55 1.52
C VAL A 104 -7.16 -2.13 0.54
N TYR A 105 -6.17 -1.41 1.03
CA TYR A 105 -5.06 -0.92 0.21
C TYR A 105 -3.84 -1.80 0.40
N CYS A 106 -3.49 -2.53 -0.65
CA CYS A 106 -2.31 -3.40 -0.70
C CYS A 106 -1.07 -2.61 -1.10
N GLY A 107 0.07 -3.01 -0.59
CA GLY A 107 1.35 -2.39 -0.90
C GLY A 107 1.75 -2.64 -2.36
N ALA A 108 2.33 -1.61 -2.97
CA ALA A 108 2.97 -1.71 -4.26
C ALA A 108 4.48 -1.57 -4.09
N THR A 109 5.22 -2.56 -4.46
CA THR A 109 6.67 -2.44 -4.60
C THR A 109 6.99 -1.92 -6.00
N ARG A 110 7.34 -0.63 -6.14
CA ARG A 110 7.89 -0.13 -7.42
C ARG A 110 9.27 -0.73 -7.62
N VAL A 111 9.46 -1.40 -8.75
CA VAL A 111 10.80 -1.72 -9.25
C VAL A 111 11.27 -0.60 -10.17
N ILE A 112 12.44 -0.08 -9.84
CA ILE A 112 13.21 0.75 -10.75
C ILE A 112 14.36 -0.14 -11.24
N ASP A 113 14.07 -1.06 -12.16
CA ASP A 113 15.11 -1.64 -13.02
C ASP A 113 14.49 -2.36 -14.22
N ASP A 114 14.98 -1.99 -15.42
CA ASP A 114 14.52 -2.52 -16.73
C ASP A 114 14.97 -3.98 -16.99
N SER A 115 15.63 -4.63 -16.06
CA SER A 115 16.23 -5.95 -16.28
C SER A 115 15.65 -7.11 -15.48
N ASP A 116 14.69 -6.88 -14.56
CA ASP A 116 14.17 -7.95 -13.70
C ASP A 116 12.62 -7.87 -13.61
N THR A 117 11.97 -8.08 -14.74
CA THR A 117 10.52 -7.89 -14.94
C THR A 117 9.64 -9.01 -14.38
N SER A 118 10.20 -10.05 -13.75
CA SER A 118 9.43 -11.26 -13.46
C SER A 118 9.00 -11.46 -12.01
N SER A 119 9.48 -10.66 -11.03
CA SER A 119 9.23 -10.99 -9.62
C SER A 119 8.31 -10.04 -8.84
N ASP A 120 8.06 -8.86 -9.34
CA ASP A 120 7.37 -7.82 -8.55
C ASP A 120 5.86 -7.83 -8.73
N ASP A 121 5.41 -7.92 -9.97
CA ASP A 121 3.99 -8.03 -10.29
C ASP A 121 3.39 -9.31 -9.68
N GLU A 122 4.15 -10.40 -9.64
CA GLU A 122 3.69 -11.66 -9.02
C GLU A 122 3.45 -11.55 -7.51
N ASN A 123 4.30 -10.84 -6.76
CA ASN A 123 4.11 -10.69 -5.30
C ASN A 123 2.96 -9.74 -4.98
N ASP A 124 2.81 -8.68 -5.75
CA ASP A 124 1.72 -7.73 -5.61
C ASP A 124 0.37 -8.40 -5.98
N ILE A 125 0.35 -9.16 -7.05
CA ILE A 125 -0.81 -9.96 -7.48
C ILE A 125 -1.16 -11.01 -6.40
N ARG A 126 -0.18 -11.70 -5.84
CA ARG A 126 -0.39 -12.69 -4.77
C ARG A 126 -1.03 -12.07 -3.52
N GLN A 127 -0.60 -10.88 -3.11
CA GLN A 127 -1.20 -10.21 -1.95
C GLN A 127 -2.65 -9.81 -2.21
N ILE A 128 -2.95 -9.22 -3.38
CA ILE A 128 -4.33 -8.89 -3.80
C ILE A 128 -5.20 -10.15 -3.84
N GLU A 129 -4.70 -11.23 -4.42
CA GLU A 129 -5.42 -12.50 -4.51
C GLU A 129 -5.70 -13.09 -3.13
N ALA A 130 -4.71 -13.09 -2.25
CA ALA A 130 -4.88 -13.55 -0.88
C ALA A 130 -5.92 -12.72 -0.11
N VAL A 131 -5.84 -11.39 -0.21
CA VAL A 131 -6.82 -10.48 0.40
C VAL A 131 -8.21 -10.70 -0.19
N THR A 132 -8.34 -10.77 -1.51
CA THR A 132 -9.64 -11.00 -2.17
C THR A 132 -10.24 -12.34 -1.75
N LYS A 133 -9.41 -13.38 -1.60
CA LYS A 133 -9.85 -14.71 -1.12
C LYS A 133 -10.32 -14.67 0.33
N ILE A 134 -9.60 -13.99 1.21
CA ILE A 134 -10.00 -13.81 2.61
C ILE A 134 -11.36 -13.11 2.67
N LEU A 135 -11.53 -11.99 1.98
CA LEU A 135 -12.75 -11.22 2.03
C LEU A 135 -13.93 -11.96 1.36
N GLY A 136 -13.73 -12.46 0.14
CA GLY A 136 -14.81 -13.07 -0.64
C GLY A 136 -15.15 -14.48 -0.17
N ASN A 137 -14.15 -15.35 0.02
CA ASN A 137 -14.41 -16.77 0.27
C ASN A 137 -14.54 -17.09 1.76
N GLU A 138 -13.75 -16.44 2.62
CA GLU A 138 -13.75 -16.78 4.04
C GLU A 138 -14.74 -15.93 4.85
N LEU A 139 -14.88 -14.64 4.49
CA LEU A 139 -15.80 -13.71 5.15
C LEU A 139 -17.11 -13.51 4.39
N ASN A 140 -17.24 -14.10 3.19
CA ASN A 140 -18.41 -14.03 2.33
C ASN A 140 -18.84 -12.58 1.99
N MET A 141 -17.86 -11.70 1.80
CA MET A 141 -18.09 -10.31 1.45
C MET A 141 -18.16 -10.13 -0.08
N SER A 142 -18.94 -9.16 -0.54
CA SER A 142 -18.95 -8.73 -1.95
C SER A 142 -17.76 -7.80 -2.22
N VAL A 143 -16.79 -8.26 -3.00
CA VAL A 143 -15.49 -7.62 -3.18
C VAL A 143 -15.17 -7.41 -4.65
N ALA A 144 -14.63 -6.25 -5.02
CA ALA A 144 -14.01 -6.01 -6.32
C ALA A 144 -12.53 -5.64 -6.17
N ARG A 145 -11.75 -5.96 -7.20
CA ARG A 145 -10.38 -5.45 -7.35
C ARG A 145 -10.43 -4.08 -8.03
N PHE A 146 -9.46 -3.25 -7.71
CA PHE A 146 -9.27 -1.96 -8.34
C PHE A 146 -7.77 -1.75 -8.56
N THR A 147 -7.30 -2.18 -9.73
CA THR A 147 -5.88 -2.25 -10.11
C THR A 147 -5.62 -1.47 -11.40
N SER A 148 -4.47 -1.65 -12.01
CA SER A 148 -4.19 -1.12 -13.36
C SER A 148 -4.79 -1.96 -14.49
N GLU A 149 -5.29 -3.15 -14.20
CA GLU A 149 -5.82 -4.09 -15.20
C GLU A 149 -7.24 -3.71 -15.65
N GLU A 150 -8.06 -3.14 -14.76
CA GLU A 150 -9.42 -2.73 -15.08
C GLU A 150 -9.42 -1.51 -16.01
N ASN A 151 -10.21 -1.60 -17.08
CA ASN A 151 -10.43 -0.48 -18.00
C ASN A 151 -11.29 0.63 -17.37
N MET A 152 -11.47 1.75 -18.09
CA MET A 152 -12.19 2.91 -17.56
C MET A 152 -13.68 2.62 -17.25
N GLU A 153 -14.33 1.78 -18.07
CA GLU A 153 -15.73 1.42 -17.90
C GLU A 153 -15.91 0.51 -16.68
N GLU A 154 -15.06 -0.49 -16.53
CA GLU A 154 -15.04 -1.36 -15.35
C GLU A 154 -14.80 -0.58 -14.06
N ARG A 155 -13.85 0.34 -14.06
CA ARG A 155 -13.57 1.21 -12.90
C ARG A 155 -14.76 2.10 -12.56
N ALA A 156 -15.50 2.60 -13.56
CA ALA A 156 -16.70 3.39 -13.34
C ALA A 156 -17.81 2.55 -12.69
N LEU A 157 -18.03 1.33 -13.18
CA LEU A 157 -18.99 0.38 -12.62
C LEU A 157 -18.63 -0.03 -11.17
N ILE A 158 -17.36 -0.30 -10.90
CA ILE A 158 -16.90 -0.62 -9.54
C ILE A 158 -17.22 0.54 -8.59
N LYS A 159 -16.92 1.77 -8.99
CA LYS A 159 -17.23 2.97 -8.18
C LYS A 159 -18.71 3.15 -7.95
N GLU A 160 -19.55 2.98 -8.98
CA GLU A 160 -20.99 3.06 -8.88
C GLU A 160 -21.54 2.02 -7.89
N HIS A 161 -21.19 0.74 -8.07
CA HIS A 161 -21.65 -0.33 -7.19
C HIS A 161 -21.15 -0.18 -5.74
N PHE A 162 -20.00 0.43 -5.55
CA PHE A 162 -19.47 0.71 -4.22
C PHE A 162 -20.20 1.86 -3.53
N GLN A 163 -20.58 2.90 -4.28
CA GLN A 163 -21.34 4.03 -3.74
C GLN A 163 -22.76 3.65 -3.35
N ASP A 164 -23.41 2.77 -4.10
CA ASP A 164 -24.76 2.29 -3.84
C ASP A 164 -24.89 1.47 -2.53
N GLY A 165 -23.75 1.10 -1.90
CA GLY A 165 -23.70 0.49 -0.58
C GLY A 165 -24.33 -0.89 -0.44
N GLY A 166 -24.93 -1.45 -1.49
CA GLY A 166 -25.66 -2.72 -1.44
C GLY A 166 -25.10 -3.81 -2.34
N LYS A 167 -24.36 -3.44 -3.37
CA LYS A 167 -23.86 -4.39 -4.37
C LYS A 167 -22.40 -4.78 -4.12
N LEU A 168 -21.63 -3.87 -3.57
CA LEU A 168 -20.19 -4.05 -3.33
C LEU A 168 -19.82 -3.50 -1.95
N GLN A 169 -19.33 -4.37 -1.08
CA GLN A 169 -18.97 -4.02 0.29
C GLN A 169 -17.53 -3.48 0.39
N ALA A 170 -16.60 -4.10 -0.34
CA ALA A 170 -15.19 -3.76 -0.24
C ALA A 170 -14.52 -3.64 -1.61
N ILE A 171 -13.55 -2.74 -1.68
CA ILE A 171 -12.61 -2.60 -2.80
C ILE A 171 -11.22 -2.97 -2.30
N VAL A 172 -10.54 -3.87 -3.02
CA VAL A 172 -9.12 -4.17 -2.83
C VAL A 172 -8.32 -3.44 -3.90
N ALA A 173 -7.50 -2.49 -3.49
CA ALA A 173 -6.79 -1.60 -4.41
C ALA A 173 -5.27 -1.69 -4.24
N ILE A 174 -4.54 -1.44 -5.33
CA ILE A 174 -3.09 -1.32 -5.37
C ILE A 174 -2.67 -0.23 -6.35
N LYS A 175 -1.65 0.55 -6.01
CA LYS A 175 -1.00 1.59 -6.87
C LYS A 175 -1.93 2.66 -7.46
N CYS A 176 -3.12 2.28 -7.90
CA CYS A 176 -4.03 3.15 -8.63
C CYS A 176 -4.62 4.30 -7.81
N LEU A 177 -4.55 4.24 -6.47
CA LEU A 177 -4.98 5.35 -5.61
C LEU A 177 -3.94 6.46 -5.49
N ASP A 178 -2.67 6.18 -5.78
CA ASP A 178 -1.57 7.16 -5.77
C ASP A 178 -1.72 8.19 -6.91
N GLU A 179 -2.51 7.86 -7.92
CA GLU A 179 -2.77 8.71 -9.09
C GLU A 179 -3.93 9.70 -8.92
N GLY A 180 -4.36 9.94 -7.68
CA GLY A 180 -5.44 10.90 -7.39
C GLY A 180 -6.84 10.37 -7.73
N VAL A 181 -7.04 9.06 -7.72
CA VAL A 181 -8.36 8.47 -7.90
C VAL A 181 -9.22 8.78 -6.67
N ASN A 182 -10.29 9.53 -6.89
CA ASN A 182 -11.30 9.76 -5.86
C ASN A 182 -12.29 8.60 -5.82
N ILE A 183 -12.41 7.94 -4.66
CA ILE A 183 -13.44 6.94 -4.37
C ILE A 183 -14.30 7.51 -3.24
N PRO A 184 -15.39 8.19 -3.57
CA PRO A 184 -16.27 8.76 -2.55
C PRO A 184 -16.98 7.66 -1.76
N GLY A 185 -17.29 7.97 -0.51
CA GLY A 185 -18.03 7.08 0.37
C GLY A 185 -17.21 6.10 1.21
N ILE A 186 -15.88 6.03 1.08
CA ILE A 186 -15.05 5.20 1.96
C ILE A 186 -15.28 5.60 3.41
N ARG A 187 -15.60 4.62 4.26
CA ARG A 187 -15.81 4.79 5.70
C ARG A 187 -14.71 4.14 6.52
N THR A 188 -14.23 3.00 6.07
CA THR A 188 -13.18 2.22 6.75
C THR A 188 -12.10 1.86 5.76
N ALA A 189 -10.84 2.04 6.12
CA ALA A 189 -9.71 1.66 5.28
C ALA A 189 -8.71 0.80 6.06
N PHE A 190 -8.29 -0.30 5.46
CA PHE A 190 -7.21 -1.17 5.93
C PHE A 190 -6.01 -0.99 5.00
N ILE A 191 -4.90 -0.49 5.54
CA ILE A 191 -3.70 -0.19 4.76
C ILE A 191 -2.62 -1.21 5.10
N LEU A 192 -2.34 -2.12 4.17
CA LEU A 192 -1.29 -3.12 4.29
C LEU A 192 0.05 -2.60 3.73
N ALA A 193 -0.02 -1.54 2.93
CA ALA A 193 1.17 -0.84 2.44
C ALA A 193 1.95 -0.24 3.61
N SER A 194 3.25 -0.47 3.68
CA SER A 194 4.14 0.06 4.71
C SER A 194 5.47 0.50 4.08
#